data_04e229e2223d9802ef644b86f06667fd
#
_entry.id   04e229e2223d9802ef644b86f06667fd
#
_cell.length_a   1.000
_cell.length_b   1.000
_cell.length_c   1.000
_cell.angle_alpha   90.00
_cell.angle_beta   90.00
_cell.angle_gamma   90.00
#
_symmetry.space_group_name_H-M   'P 1'
#
loop_
_entity.id
_entity.type
_entity.pdbx_description
1 polymer ?
#
loop_
_entity_poly.entity_id
_entity_poly.type
_entity_poly.pdbx_seq_one_letter_code
_entity_poly.pdbx_strand_id
1 'polypeptide(L)'
;QAVPPNDIDALESKLKWNRLRGGTAAVILEPLGPESGTYPVYKEFTQQARDLCDKYGALLIFDEVVTAFRVGMSGAQGYFNVKPDLTIFGKVVAGGYPSAGGIGGKAEYMDGLAAGLQGGKKVKVGGTMAANPLSCCAGYHTLLEIEKTNACEKAGKAGDRITTGLNQLIDKYGLPFVAFNQGSICHLEAAGTLYVKIKLLKIKSVLAEINERKKLMEEYGAAYMAEGIVTLAGSRLYCSMADTDDVIDDALNRFENVFKNVKK
;
A
#
# COMPACT_ATOMS: atom_id res chain seq x y z
N GLN A 1 16.51 1.67 -10.74
CA GLN A 1 16.95 2.88 -10.04
C GLN A 1 15.83 3.30 -9.07
N ALA A 2 16.16 3.59 -7.83
CA ALA A 2 15.21 4.06 -6.84
C ALA A 2 15.19 5.59 -6.76
N VAL A 3 14.02 6.14 -6.44
CA VAL A 3 13.79 7.57 -6.16
C VAL A 3 13.04 7.66 -4.83
N PRO A 4 13.38 8.60 -3.94
CA PRO A 4 12.63 8.79 -2.71
C PRO A 4 11.14 9.12 -3.00
N PRO A 5 10.19 8.63 -2.21
CA PRO A 5 8.79 9.02 -2.35
C PRO A 5 8.63 10.54 -2.14
N ASN A 6 7.69 11.14 -2.83
CA ASN A 6 7.40 12.58 -2.80
C ASN A 6 8.55 13.52 -3.26
N ASP A 7 9.61 12.98 -3.88
CA ASP A 7 10.71 13.78 -4.45
C ASP A 7 10.60 13.81 -5.98
N ILE A 8 9.80 14.74 -6.48
CA ILE A 8 9.52 14.89 -7.91
C ILE A 8 10.75 15.36 -8.69
N ASP A 9 11.61 16.17 -8.07
CA ASP A 9 12.83 16.67 -8.69
C ASP A 9 13.84 15.53 -8.89
N ALA A 10 13.94 14.63 -7.92
CA ALA A 10 14.76 13.42 -8.06
C ALA A 10 14.22 12.52 -9.16
N LEU A 11 12.90 12.35 -9.28
CA LEU A 11 12.28 11.58 -10.35
C LEU A 11 12.59 12.20 -11.71
N GLU A 12 12.35 13.48 -11.89
CA GLU A 12 12.62 14.18 -13.16
C GLU A 12 14.10 14.12 -13.52
N SER A 13 15.00 14.31 -12.56
CA SER A 13 16.44 14.24 -12.78
C SER A 13 16.87 12.86 -13.29
N LYS A 14 16.27 11.78 -12.76
CA LYS A 14 16.53 10.42 -13.25
C LYS A 14 16.02 10.19 -14.66
N LEU A 15 14.81 10.65 -14.97
CA LEU A 15 14.23 10.54 -16.32
C LEU A 15 15.06 11.31 -17.34
N LYS A 16 15.50 12.53 -17.00
CA LYS A 16 16.42 13.33 -17.84
C LYS A 16 17.75 12.61 -18.10
N TRP A 17 18.36 12.08 -17.05
CA TRP A 17 19.63 11.35 -17.15
C TRP A 17 19.50 10.10 -18.03
N ASN A 18 18.42 9.35 -17.86
CA ASN A 18 18.18 8.14 -18.62
C ASN A 18 17.90 8.42 -20.10
N ARG A 19 17.27 9.56 -20.43
CA ARG A 19 17.01 9.96 -21.82
C ARG A 19 18.26 9.94 -22.69
N LEU A 20 19.41 10.30 -22.10
CA LEU A 20 20.70 10.27 -22.80
C LEU A 20 21.28 8.85 -22.98
N ARG A 21 20.59 7.82 -22.45
CA ARG A 21 21.05 6.43 -22.40
C ARG A 21 20.00 5.43 -22.87
N GLY A 22 19.12 5.85 -23.75
CA GLY A 22 18.07 4.99 -24.31
C GLY A 22 16.70 5.16 -23.64
N GLY A 23 16.59 6.05 -22.65
CA GLY A 23 15.31 6.37 -22.00
C GLY A 23 14.97 5.50 -20.79
N THR A 24 13.79 5.70 -20.25
CA THR A 24 13.19 4.91 -19.16
C THR A 24 11.97 4.19 -19.71
N ALA A 25 11.92 2.87 -19.61
CA ALA A 25 10.78 2.10 -20.08
C ALA A 25 9.53 2.33 -19.21
N ALA A 26 9.69 2.33 -17.90
CA ALA A 26 8.60 2.52 -16.97
C ALA A 26 9.04 3.10 -15.63
N VAL A 27 8.12 3.76 -14.96
CA VAL A 27 8.15 4.11 -13.53
C VAL A 27 7.10 3.26 -12.83
N ILE A 28 7.53 2.49 -11.83
CA ILE A 28 6.64 1.69 -10.99
C ILE A 28 6.60 2.29 -9.58
N LEU A 29 5.42 2.40 -9.02
CA LEU A 29 5.23 2.87 -7.65
C LEU A 29 4.03 2.19 -6.97
N GLU A 30 4.13 2.01 -5.66
CA GLU A 30 2.97 1.75 -4.80
C GLU A 30 2.25 3.10 -4.62
N PRO A 31 1.03 3.26 -5.15
CA PRO A 31 0.44 4.60 -5.28
C PRO A 31 0.09 5.26 -3.94
N LEU A 32 -0.20 4.52 -2.88
CA LEU A 32 -0.40 5.07 -1.53
C LEU A 32 0.92 5.31 -0.79
N GLY A 33 2.00 4.77 -1.31
CA GLY A 33 3.34 4.85 -0.76
C GLY A 33 3.94 3.48 -0.45
N PRO A 34 5.28 3.41 -0.39
CA PRO A 34 6.01 2.18 -0.12
C PRO A 34 5.49 1.48 1.14
N GLU A 35 5.48 0.15 1.09
CA GLU A 35 4.97 -0.69 2.16
C GLU A 35 3.51 -0.37 2.55
N SER A 36 2.65 -0.26 1.54
CA SER A 36 1.21 -0.01 1.72
C SER A 36 0.89 1.31 2.43
N GLY A 37 1.66 2.35 2.14
CA GLY A 37 1.43 3.68 2.68
C GLY A 37 2.09 3.97 4.03
N THR A 38 3.00 3.11 4.51
CA THR A 38 3.84 3.43 5.69
C THR A 38 4.62 4.75 5.49
N TYR A 39 4.99 5.04 4.23
CA TYR A 39 5.50 6.34 3.79
C TYR A 39 4.49 6.96 2.83
N PRO A 40 3.50 7.73 3.31
CA PRO A 40 2.41 8.20 2.48
C PRO A 40 2.91 9.00 1.28
N VAL A 41 2.40 8.63 0.10
CA VAL A 41 2.61 9.38 -1.13
C VAL A 41 1.48 10.40 -1.27
N TYR A 42 1.83 11.64 -1.56
CA TYR A 42 0.87 12.70 -1.78
C TYR A 42 0.22 12.57 -3.16
N LYS A 43 -1.05 12.96 -3.25
CA LYS A 43 -1.80 12.96 -4.51
C LYS A 43 -1.08 13.74 -5.61
N GLU A 44 -0.52 14.88 -5.25
CA GLU A 44 0.22 15.75 -6.16
C GLU A 44 1.44 15.05 -6.76
N PHE A 45 2.18 14.29 -5.95
CA PHE A 45 3.32 13.52 -6.46
C PHE A 45 2.88 12.45 -7.46
N THR A 46 1.79 11.77 -7.19
CA THR A 46 1.26 10.72 -8.07
C THR A 46 0.84 11.31 -9.43
N GLN A 47 0.16 12.47 -9.42
CA GLN A 47 -0.17 13.18 -10.66
C GLN A 47 1.07 13.68 -11.39
N GLN A 48 2.00 14.29 -10.68
CA GLN A 48 3.27 14.78 -11.28
C GLN A 48 4.09 13.63 -11.86
N ALA A 49 4.10 12.45 -11.22
CA ALA A 49 4.74 11.25 -11.77
C ALA A 49 4.08 10.82 -13.08
N ARG A 50 2.74 10.91 -13.20
CA ARG A 50 2.02 10.67 -14.47
C ARG A 50 2.48 11.65 -15.55
N ASP A 51 2.47 12.94 -15.22
CA ASP A 51 2.84 14.00 -16.17
C ASP A 51 4.31 13.85 -16.64
N LEU A 52 5.21 13.47 -15.73
CA LEU A 52 6.61 13.20 -16.10
C LEU A 52 6.74 11.94 -16.95
N CYS A 53 6.00 10.88 -16.68
CA CYS A 53 5.99 9.69 -17.52
C CYS A 53 5.55 10.03 -18.94
N ASP A 54 4.48 10.82 -19.10
CA ASP A 54 4.01 11.29 -20.41
C ASP A 54 5.07 12.15 -21.12
N LYS A 55 5.69 13.09 -20.40
CA LYS A 55 6.74 13.98 -20.92
C LYS A 55 7.98 13.24 -21.42
N TYR A 56 8.37 12.15 -20.74
CA TYR A 56 9.60 11.41 -21.06
C TYR A 56 9.35 10.11 -21.83
N GLY A 57 8.10 9.79 -22.17
CA GLY A 57 7.74 8.59 -22.92
C GLY A 57 7.94 7.29 -22.12
N ALA A 58 7.81 7.35 -20.80
CA ALA A 58 7.87 6.20 -19.91
C ALA A 58 6.45 5.73 -19.53
N LEU A 59 6.25 4.44 -19.29
CA LEU A 59 5.01 3.95 -18.76
C LEU A 59 4.91 4.25 -17.25
N LEU A 60 3.70 4.57 -16.77
CA LEU A 60 3.40 4.58 -15.35
C LEU A 60 2.74 3.26 -14.96
N ILE A 61 3.32 2.57 -13.99
CA ILE A 61 2.81 1.30 -13.46
C ILE A 61 2.44 1.50 -12.00
N PHE A 62 1.19 1.19 -11.64
CA PHE A 62 0.78 1.13 -10.25
C PHE A 62 0.90 -0.30 -9.73
N ASP A 63 1.67 -0.48 -8.66
CA ASP A 63 1.65 -1.70 -7.86
C ASP A 63 0.49 -1.58 -6.86
N GLU A 64 -0.63 -2.15 -7.23
CA GLU A 64 -1.83 -2.21 -6.39
C GLU A 64 -2.05 -3.58 -5.73
N VAL A 65 -0.99 -4.34 -5.55
CA VAL A 65 -1.06 -5.65 -4.88
C VAL A 65 -1.66 -5.54 -3.47
N VAL A 66 -1.47 -4.42 -2.78
CA VAL A 66 -2.07 -4.15 -1.47
C VAL A 66 -3.26 -3.19 -1.57
N THR A 67 -3.15 -2.17 -2.39
CA THR A 67 -4.06 -1.02 -2.38
C THR A 67 -5.37 -1.27 -3.12
N ALA A 68 -5.37 -2.13 -4.14
CA ALA A 68 -6.60 -2.52 -4.83
C ALA A 68 -7.62 -3.11 -3.86
N PHE A 69 -8.86 -2.66 -3.97
CA PHE A 69 -10.01 -3.06 -3.13
C PHE A 69 -9.86 -2.71 -1.62
N ARG A 70 -8.78 -2.00 -1.24
CA ARG A 70 -8.60 -1.47 0.12
C ARG A 70 -9.06 -0.03 0.25
N VAL A 71 -8.87 0.77 -0.81
CA VAL A 71 -9.25 2.19 -0.85
C VAL A 71 -10.42 2.47 -1.78
N GLY A 72 -11.05 1.44 -2.29
CA GLY A 72 -12.21 1.48 -3.18
C GLY A 72 -12.13 0.43 -4.27
N MET A 73 -13.26 0.21 -4.98
CA MET A 73 -13.35 -0.75 -6.10
C MET A 73 -12.40 -0.40 -7.25
N SER A 74 -12.14 0.88 -7.47
CA SER A 74 -11.22 1.36 -8.51
C SER A 74 -9.76 1.43 -8.03
N GLY A 75 -9.45 0.93 -6.83
CA GLY A 75 -8.12 0.99 -6.26
C GLY A 75 -7.60 2.42 -6.06
N ALA A 76 -6.29 2.55 -5.94
CA ALA A 76 -5.65 3.84 -5.75
C ALA A 76 -5.74 4.75 -7.00
N GLN A 77 -5.86 4.17 -8.19
CA GLN A 77 -6.11 4.98 -9.40
C GLN A 77 -7.43 5.76 -9.30
N GLY A 78 -8.48 5.17 -8.77
CA GLY A 78 -9.74 5.87 -8.50
C GLY A 78 -9.64 6.82 -7.31
N TYR A 79 -8.97 6.40 -6.25
CA TYR A 79 -8.77 7.20 -5.04
C TYR A 79 -8.04 8.51 -5.31
N PHE A 80 -6.98 8.48 -6.11
CA PHE A 80 -6.23 9.68 -6.51
C PHE A 80 -6.75 10.34 -7.80
N ASN A 81 -7.61 9.67 -8.55
CA ASN A 81 -8.03 10.08 -9.90
C ASN A 81 -6.82 10.23 -10.86
N VAL A 82 -5.88 9.28 -10.79
CA VAL A 82 -4.70 9.20 -11.66
C VAL A 82 -4.70 7.87 -12.37
N LYS A 83 -4.64 7.87 -13.71
CA LYS A 83 -4.72 6.66 -14.52
C LYS A 83 -3.32 6.17 -14.92
N PRO A 84 -2.87 5.01 -14.44
CA PRO A 84 -1.61 4.40 -14.89
C PRO A 84 -1.77 3.78 -16.28
N ASP A 85 -0.66 3.41 -16.90
CA ASP A 85 -0.66 2.62 -18.13
C ASP A 85 -0.90 1.14 -17.85
N LEU A 86 -0.32 0.65 -16.74
CA LEU A 86 -0.48 -0.72 -16.25
C LEU A 86 -0.74 -0.72 -14.75
N THR A 87 -1.49 -1.70 -14.27
CA THR A 87 -1.76 -1.95 -12.85
C THR A 87 -1.47 -3.41 -12.52
N ILE A 88 -0.75 -3.63 -11.43
CA ILE A 88 -0.45 -4.97 -10.91
C ILE A 88 -1.41 -5.27 -9.76
N PHE A 89 -2.06 -6.43 -9.78
CA PHE A 89 -2.99 -6.90 -8.77
C PHE A 89 -2.50 -8.17 -8.10
N GLY A 90 -2.84 -8.35 -6.83
CA GLY A 90 -2.54 -9.54 -6.07
C GLY A 90 -3.44 -9.68 -4.84
N LYS A 91 -3.04 -10.54 -3.92
CA LYS A 91 -3.71 -10.74 -2.62
C LYS A 91 -5.21 -11.03 -2.74
N VAL A 92 -6.08 -10.03 -2.55
CA VAL A 92 -7.54 -10.19 -2.52
C VAL A 92 -8.09 -10.78 -3.81
N VAL A 93 -7.45 -10.53 -4.97
CA VAL A 93 -7.88 -11.10 -6.26
C VAL A 93 -7.74 -12.62 -6.33
N ALA A 94 -7.09 -13.23 -5.35
CA ALA A 94 -7.02 -14.68 -5.21
C ALA A 94 -8.10 -15.28 -4.29
N GLY A 95 -8.98 -14.44 -3.70
CA GLY A 95 -10.03 -14.90 -2.81
C GLY A 95 -9.56 -15.69 -1.59
N GLY A 96 -8.35 -15.39 -1.08
CA GLY A 96 -7.71 -16.11 0.03
C GLY A 96 -6.92 -17.37 -0.38
N TYR A 97 -6.95 -17.77 -1.65
CA TYR A 97 -6.17 -18.90 -2.17
C TYR A 97 -4.80 -18.44 -2.71
N PRO A 98 -3.80 -19.33 -2.80
CA PRO A 98 -2.46 -18.99 -3.27
C PRO A 98 -2.39 -18.83 -4.79
N SER A 99 -1.32 -18.17 -5.25
CA SER A 99 -0.85 -18.21 -6.64
C SER A 99 -1.82 -17.61 -7.67
N ALA A 100 -2.58 -16.58 -7.29
CA ALA A 100 -3.28 -15.74 -8.23
C ALA A 100 -2.87 -14.27 -8.09
N GLY A 101 -2.80 -13.62 -9.21
CA GLY A 101 -2.55 -12.21 -9.39
C GLY A 101 -2.87 -11.85 -10.82
N GLY A 102 -2.76 -10.58 -11.14
CA GLY A 102 -3.08 -10.11 -12.47
C GLY A 102 -2.33 -8.83 -12.81
N ILE A 103 -2.31 -8.54 -14.09
CA ILE A 103 -1.92 -7.26 -14.64
C ILE A 103 -3.05 -6.78 -15.54
N GLY A 104 -3.39 -5.51 -15.41
CA GLY A 104 -4.37 -4.83 -16.26
C GLY A 104 -3.79 -3.55 -16.82
N GLY A 105 -4.33 -3.08 -17.94
CA GLY A 105 -3.86 -1.83 -18.52
C GLY A 105 -4.36 -1.57 -19.94
N LYS A 106 -3.69 -0.64 -20.61
CA LYS A 106 -4.03 -0.28 -21.99
C LYS A 106 -3.86 -1.46 -22.93
N ALA A 107 -4.81 -1.64 -23.85
CA ALA A 107 -4.83 -2.75 -24.79
C ALA A 107 -3.51 -2.89 -25.57
N GLU A 108 -2.94 -1.78 -26.03
CA GLU A 108 -1.68 -1.76 -26.77
C GLU A 108 -0.52 -2.46 -26.06
N TYR A 109 -0.48 -2.47 -24.71
CA TYR A 109 0.52 -3.18 -23.92
C TYR A 109 0.07 -4.60 -23.58
N MET A 110 -1.23 -4.79 -23.38
CA MET A 110 -1.79 -6.10 -23.01
C MET A 110 -1.83 -7.07 -24.18
N ASP A 111 -1.93 -6.60 -25.40
CA ASP A 111 -1.92 -7.42 -26.63
C ASP A 111 -0.65 -8.26 -26.76
N GLY A 112 0.48 -7.81 -26.19
CA GLY A 112 1.71 -8.60 -26.10
C GLY A 112 1.57 -9.91 -25.33
N LEU A 113 0.58 -10.03 -24.43
CA LEU A 113 0.27 -11.27 -23.70
C LEU A 113 -0.50 -12.27 -24.57
N ALA A 114 -1.32 -11.77 -25.48
CA ALA A 114 -2.09 -12.56 -26.43
C ALA A 114 -1.29 -12.89 -27.72
N ALA A 115 -0.12 -12.28 -27.91
CA ALA A 115 0.70 -12.45 -29.09
C ALA A 115 1.16 -13.92 -29.26
N GLY A 116 0.81 -14.50 -30.34
CA GLY A 116 0.95 -15.92 -30.70
C GLY A 116 -0.23 -16.37 -31.55
N LEU A 117 -1.36 -15.68 -31.42
CA LEU A 117 -2.50 -15.84 -32.31
C LEU A 117 -2.42 -14.89 -33.53
N GLN A 118 -1.65 -13.79 -33.42
CA GLN A 118 -1.54 -12.74 -34.44
C GLN A 118 -0.10 -12.43 -34.94
N GLY A 119 0.89 -13.26 -34.57
CA GLY A 119 2.26 -13.14 -35.10
C GLY A 119 3.13 -12.00 -34.54
N GLY A 120 2.71 -11.34 -33.45
CA GLY A 120 3.47 -10.29 -32.75
C GLY A 120 4.54 -10.81 -31.77
N LYS A 121 5.34 -9.91 -31.21
CA LYS A 121 6.30 -10.23 -30.16
C LYS A 121 5.56 -10.67 -28.90
N LYS A 122 5.75 -11.94 -28.50
CA LYS A 122 5.10 -12.53 -27.32
C LYS A 122 5.83 -12.14 -26.04
N VAL A 123 5.12 -11.60 -25.07
CA VAL A 123 5.58 -11.47 -23.69
C VAL A 123 5.33 -12.80 -22.97
N LYS A 124 6.38 -13.39 -22.41
CA LYS A 124 6.26 -14.64 -21.64
C LYS A 124 5.78 -14.31 -20.23
N VAL A 125 4.59 -14.76 -19.90
CA VAL A 125 3.98 -14.63 -18.56
C VAL A 125 3.62 -16.03 -18.08
N GLY A 126 3.78 -16.28 -16.78
CA GLY A 126 3.25 -17.45 -16.13
C GLY A 126 4.23 -18.12 -15.18
N GLY A 127 3.70 -19.07 -14.46
CA GLY A 127 4.34 -20.03 -13.57
C GLY A 127 3.42 -21.24 -13.48
N THR A 128 3.89 -22.36 -12.96
CA THR A 128 3.13 -23.62 -12.92
C THR A 128 1.76 -23.47 -12.26
N MET A 129 1.66 -22.67 -11.22
CA MET A 129 0.42 -22.43 -10.47
C MET A 129 -0.27 -21.10 -10.84
N ALA A 130 0.29 -20.34 -11.79
CA ALA A 130 -0.28 -19.06 -12.17
C ALA A 130 -1.67 -19.25 -12.80
N ALA A 131 -2.62 -18.39 -12.40
CA ALA A 131 -3.99 -18.41 -12.87
C ALA A 131 -4.68 -19.80 -12.72
N ASN A 132 -4.36 -20.52 -11.65
CA ASN A 132 -5.02 -21.80 -11.41
C ASN A 132 -6.54 -21.62 -11.21
N PRO A 133 -7.38 -22.58 -11.68
CA PRO A 133 -8.82 -22.41 -11.69
C PRO A 133 -9.44 -22.19 -10.30
N LEU A 134 -8.89 -22.81 -9.26
CA LEU A 134 -9.41 -22.70 -7.90
C LEU A 134 -9.27 -21.25 -7.37
N SER A 135 -8.06 -20.69 -7.45
CA SER A 135 -7.81 -19.31 -7.01
C SER A 135 -8.53 -18.28 -7.88
N CYS A 136 -8.64 -18.53 -9.19
CA CYS A 136 -9.39 -17.62 -10.07
C CYS A 136 -10.89 -17.66 -9.79
N CYS A 137 -11.46 -18.84 -9.54
CA CYS A 137 -12.86 -18.98 -9.16
C CYS A 137 -13.16 -18.31 -7.82
N ALA A 138 -12.34 -18.58 -6.80
CA ALA A 138 -12.48 -17.94 -5.50
C ALA A 138 -12.35 -16.40 -5.59
N GLY A 139 -11.36 -15.92 -6.33
CA GLY A 139 -11.16 -14.48 -6.56
C GLY A 139 -12.34 -13.84 -7.28
N TYR A 140 -12.86 -14.46 -8.32
CA TYR A 140 -14.04 -13.98 -9.05
C TYR A 140 -15.25 -13.79 -8.12
N HIS A 141 -15.59 -14.80 -7.34
CA HIS A 141 -16.72 -14.70 -6.40
C HIS A 141 -16.46 -13.72 -5.26
N THR A 142 -15.20 -13.62 -4.78
CA THR A 142 -14.82 -12.61 -3.78
C THR A 142 -15.02 -11.20 -4.32
N LEU A 143 -14.59 -10.90 -5.54
CA LEU A 143 -14.75 -9.57 -6.14
C LEU A 143 -16.23 -9.20 -6.35
N LEU A 144 -17.06 -10.15 -6.79
CA LEU A 144 -18.51 -9.94 -6.89
C LEU A 144 -19.14 -9.63 -5.52
N GLU A 145 -18.72 -10.33 -4.47
CA GLU A 145 -19.25 -10.10 -3.13
C GLU A 145 -18.76 -8.77 -2.53
N ILE A 146 -17.51 -8.37 -2.80
CA ILE A 146 -16.98 -7.06 -2.41
C ILE A 146 -17.82 -5.93 -3.01
N GLU A 147 -18.13 -6.01 -4.31
CA GLU A 147 -18.96 -5.03 -5.01
C GLU A 147 -20.38 -5.01 -4.45
N LYS A 148 -21.04 -6.16 -4.39
CA LYS A 148 -22.43 -6.32 -3.93
C LYS A 148 -22.64 -5.81 -2.51
N THR A 149 -21.67 -6.00 -1.62
CA THR A 149 -21.77 -5.64 -0.21
C THR A 149 -21.23 -4.26 0.13
N ASN A 150 -20.67 -3.53 -0.84
CA ASN A 150 -19.92 -2.29 -0.63
C ASN A 150 -18.80 -2.48 0.43
N ALA A 151 -18.10 -3.63 0.39
CA ALA A 151 -17.12 -4.00 1.41
C ALA A 151 -15.98 -3.00 1.55
N CYS A 152 -15.51 -2.39 0.44
CA CYS A 152 -14.45 -1.37 0.48
C CYS A 152 -14.86 -0.15 1.31
N GLU A 153 -16.09 0.35 1.13
CA GLU A 153 -16.60 1.50 1.89
C GLU A 153 -16.77 1.17 3.38
N LYS A 154 -17.36 0.00 3.68
CA LYS A 154 -17.53 -0.45 5.06
C LYS A 154 -16.20 -0.62 5.78
N ALA A 155 -15.24 -1.27 5.14
CA ALA A 155 -13.90 -1.44 5.66
C ALA A 155 -13.16 -0.09 5.85
N GLY A 156 -13.37 0.86 4.93
CA GLY A 156 -12.84 2.23 5.07
C GLY A 156 -13.42 2.96 6.28
N LYS A 157 -14.74 2.88 6.51
CA LYS A 157 -15.39 3.46 7.71
C LYS A 157 -14.88 2.82 9.01
N ALA A 158 -14.64 1.50 9.01
CA ALA A 158 -14.00 0.83 10.14
C ALA A 158 -12.58 1.36 10.38
N GLY A 159 -11.82 1.60 9.29
CA GLY A 159 -10.50 2.22 9.36
C GLY A 159 -10.54 3.64 9.94
N ASP A 160 -11.48 4.47 9.52
CA ASP A 160 -11.67 5.82 10.07
C ASP A 160 -11.99 5.78 11.57
N ARG A 161 -12.86 4.84 11.97
CA ARG A 161 -13.28 4.71 13.36
C ARG A 161 -12.13 4.24 14.27
N ILE A 162 -11.39 3.20 13.89
CA ILE A 162 -10.27 2.71 14.71
C ILE A 162 -9.16 3.75 14.83
N THR A 163 -8.81 4.46 13.75
CA THR A 163 -7.76 5.49 13.80
C THR A 163 -8.19 6.71 14.60
N THR A 164 -9.46 7.10 14.53
CA THR A 164 -10.00 8.16 15.39
C THR A 164 -9.90 7.78 16.87
N GLY A 165 -10.32 6.56 17.23
CA GLY A 165 -10.21 6.06 18.60
C GLY A 165 -8.77 5.94 19.09
N LEU A 166 -7.87 5.46 18.23
CA LEU A 166 -6.44 5.40 18.56
C LEU A 166 -5.86 6.80 18.83
N ASN A 167 -6.17 7.81 18.02
CA ASN A 167 -5.71 9.17 18.25
C ASN A 167 -6.26 9.75 19.56
N GLN A 168 -7.51 9.46 19.92
CA GLN A 168 -8.07 9.86 21.22
C GLN A 168 -7.31 9.21 22.39
N LEU A 169 -6.93 7.94 22.28
CA LEU A 169 -6.10 7.25 23.28
C LEU A 169 -4.68 7.81 23.31
N ILE A 170 -4.07 8.11 22.16
CA ILE A 170 -2.75 8.74 22.06
C ILE A 170 -2.74 10.06 22.80
N ASP A 171 -3.72 10.91 22.55
CA ASP A 171 -3.87 12.22 23.22
C ASP A 171 -4.12 12.06 24.72
N LYS A 172 -5.01 11.14 25.11
CA LYS A 172 -5.33 10.83 26.51
C LYS A 172 -4.11 10.46 27.34
N TYR A 173 -3.22 9.65 26.78
CA TYR A 173 -2.00 9.20 27.45
C TYR A 173 -0.78 10.04 27.12
N GLY A 174 -0.89 11.05 26.24
CA GLY A 174 0.21 11.94 25.83
C GLY A 174 1.38 11.16 25.19
N LEU A 175 1.06 10.20 24.32
CA LEU A 175 2.07 9.35 23.67
C LEU A 175 2.64 10.01 22.41
N PRO A 176 3.90 9.76 22.06
CA PRO A 176 4.52 10.27 20.83
C PRO A 176 4.14 9.44 19.60
N PHE A 177 2.94 8.85 19.60
CA PHE A 177 2.45 8.01 18.54
C PHE A 177 1.65 8.80 17.51
N VAL A 178 1.48 8.22 16.33
CA VAL A 178 0.63 8.77 15.27
C VAL A 178 -0.21 7.64 14.69
N ALA A 179 -1.53 7.83 14.61
CA ALA A 179 -2.42 6.91 13.90
C ALA A 179 -3.04 7.62 12.70
N PHE A 180 -3.03 6.96 11.55
CA PHE A 180 -3.66 7.45 10.32
C PHE A 180 -4.11 6.27 9.46
N ASN A 181 -5.00 6.53 8.50
CA ASN A 181 -5.44 5.52 7.54
C ASN A 181 -5.62 6.09 6.14
N GLN A 182 -5.61 5.19 5.18
CA GLN A 182 -6.00 5.40 3.80
C GLN A 182 -7.00 4.29 3.45
N GLY A 183 -8.28 4.61 3.48
CA GLY A 183 -9.35 3.60 3.42
C GLY A 183 -9.22 2.59 4.56
N SER A 184 -9.18 1.30 4.23
CA SER A 184 -9.07 0.22 5.20
C SER A 184 -7.63 -0.14 5.62
N ILE A 185 -6.64 0.61 5.15
CA ILE A 185 -5.23 0.44 5.53
C ILE A 185 -4.93 1.45 6.63
N CYS A 186 -4.69 0.96 7.84
CA CYS A 186 -4.45 1.78 9.02
C CYS A 186 -3.03 1.60 9.53
N HIS A 187 -2.46 2.66 10.04
CA HIS A 187 -1.11 2.72 10.58
C HIS A 187 -1.15 3.25 12.01
N LEU A 188 -0.36 2.64 12.88
CA LEU A 188 -0.10 3.09 14.24
C LEU A 188 1.41 3.14 14.44
N GLU A 189 2.00 4.31 14.31
CA GLU A 189 3.44 4.51 14.32
C GLU A 189 3.89 5.01 15.70
N ALA A 190 4.64 4.17 16.42
CA ALA A 190 5.07 4.45 17.80
C ALA A 190 6.16 5.53 17.91
N ALA A 191 6.80 5.90 16.82
CA ALA A 191 7.85 6.94 16.79
C ALA A 191 7.54 8.07 15.79
N GLY A 192 6.26 8.28 15.49
CA GLY A 192 5.80 9.23 14.48
C GLY A 192 6.08 8.78 13.03
N THR A 193 5.70 9.57 12.05
CA THR A 193 5.95 9.28 10.64
C THR A 193 7.42 9.51 10.29
N LEU A 194 8.07 8.52 9.65
CA LEU A 194 9.46 8.65 9.22
C LEU A 194 9.56 9.53 7.96
N TYR A 195 9.99 10.76 8.11
CA TYR A 195 10.35 11.63 7.00
C TYR A 195 11.87 11.60 6.78
N VAL A 196 12.37 10.62 6.03
CA VAL A 196 13.82 10.52 5.77
C VAL A 196 14.18 11.27 4.50
N LYS A 197 14.58 12.53 4.61
CA LYS A 197 15.48 13.14 3.62
C LYS A 197 16.89 12.64 3.91
N ILE A 198 17.31 11.58 3.20
CA ILE A 198 18.68 11.05 3.34
C ILE A 198 19.66 12.06 2.74
N LYS A 199 20.28 12.86 3.60
CA LYS A 199 21.52 13.57 3.25
C LYS A 199 22.68 12.61 3.51
N LEU A 200 23.53 12.37 2.49
CA LEU A 200 24.67 11.45 2.52
C LEU A 200 25.56 11.57 3.80
N LEU A 201 25.62 12.77 4.39
CA LEU A 201 26.40 13.07 5.60
C LEU A 201 25.81 12.54 6.92
N LYS A 202 24.58 11.97 6.92
CA LYS A 202 23.89 11.50 8.12
C LYS A 202 23.47 10.02 8.10
N ILE A 203 24.09 9.22 7.25
CA ILE A 203 23.71 7.79 7.06
C ILE A 203 23.73 7.03 8.39
N LYS A 204 24.75 7.22 9.22
CA LYS A 204 24.85 6.49 10.51
C LYS A 204 23.72 6.85 11.49
N SER A 205 23.32 8.13 11.58
CA SER A 205 22.22 8.55 12.45
C SER A 205 20.87 8.07 11.94
N VAL A 206 20.66 8.04 10.62
CA VAL A 206 19.46 7.51 9.99
C VAL A 206 19.35 6.00 10.21
N LEU A 207 20.42 5.24 10.05
CA LEU A 207 20.43 3.81 10.34
C LEU A 207 20.15 3.50 11.81
N ALA A 208 20.69 4.29 12.75
CA ALA A 208 20.40 4.15 14.17
C ALA A 208 18.92 4.39 14.47
N GLU A 209 18.33 5.44 13.89
CA GLU A 209 16.90 5.75 14.02
C GLU A 209 16.00 4.66 13.43
N ILE A 210 16.35 4.12 12.27
CA ILE A 210 15.61 3.00 11.65
C ILE A 210 15.66 1.76 12.56
N ASN A 211 16.83 1.44 13.13
CA ASN A 211 16.98 0.29 14.02
C ASN A 211 16.19 0.46 15.32
N GLU A 212 16.21 1.65 15.90
CA GLU A 212 15.42 1.96 17.10
C GLU A 212 13.92 1.82 16.84
N ARG A 213 13.44 2.37 15.72
CA ARG A 213 12.03 2.22 15.29
C ARG A 213 11.66 0.75 15.12
N LYS A 214 12.51 -0.02 14.44
CA LYS A 214 12.24 -1.45 14.24
C LYS A 214 12.09 -2.17 15.58
N LYS A 215 12.97 -1.90 16.52
CA LYS A 215 12.89 -2.45 17.87
C LYS A 215 11.60 -2.05 18.59
N LEU A 216 11.22 -0.77 18.55
CA LEU A 216 9.96 -0.29 19.13
C LEU A 216 8.75 -0.97 18.48
N MET A 217 8.73 -1.11 17.15
CA MET A 217 7.64 -1.81 16.45
C MET A 217 7.54 -3.29 16.86
N GLU A 218 8.68 -3.97 17.06
CA GLU A 218 8.70 -5.36 17.53
C GLU A 218 8.18 -5.47 18.98
N GLU A 219 8.61 -4.58 19.87
CA GLU A 219 8.17 -4.55 21.27
C GLU A 219 6.67 -4.23 21.41
N TYR A 220 6.19 -3.19 20.73
CA TYR A 220 4.76 -2.85 20.74
C TYR A 220 3.91 -3.90 20.04
N GLY A 221 4.38 -4.46 18.92
CA GLY A 221 3.70 -5.55 18.24
C GLY A 221 3.50 -6.77 19.13
N ALA A 222 4.51 -7.11 19.94
CA ALA A 222 4.41 -8.17 20.95
C ALA A 222 3.42 -7.82 22.07
N ALA A 223 3.40 -6.57 22.54
CA ALA A 223 2.44 -6.11 23.55
C ALA A 223 1.00 -6.13 23.02
N TYR A 224 0.77 -5.68 21.77
CA TYR A 224 -0.55 -5.77 21.13
C TYR A 224 -0.99 -7.21 20.97
N MET A 225 -0.09 -8.10 20.57
CA MET A 225 -0.40 -9.54 20.43
C MET A 225 -0.75 -10.18 21.78
N ALA A 226 -0.09 -9.79 22.86
CA ALA A 226 -0.43 -10.26 24.21
C ALA A 226 -1.85 -9.85 24.65
N GLU A 227 -2.33 -8.70 24.18
CA GLU A 227 -3.72 -8.24 24.37
C GLU A 227 -4.69 -8.82 23.31
N GLY A 228 -4.23 -9.71 22.41
CA GLY A 228 -5.06 -10.35 21.41
C GLY A 228 -5.26 -9.52 20.13
N ILE A 229 -4.42 -8.51 19.89
CA ILE A 229 -4.44 -7.69 18.66
C ILE A 229 -3.31 -8.12 17.75
N VAL A 230 -3.65 -8.53 16.54
CA VAL A 230 -2.66 -8.89 15.50
C VAL A 230 -2.42 -7.70 14.60
N THR A 231 -1.17 -7.22 14.60
CA THR A 231 -0.71 -6.16 13.69
C THR A 231 0.31 -6.73 12.69
N LEU A 232 0.38 -6.17 11.50
CA LEU A 232 1.45 -6.50 10.56
C LEU A 232 2.67 -5.61 10.89
N ALA A 233 3.79 -6.27 11.21
CA ALA A 233 5.05 -5.62 11.57
C ALA A 233 4.94 -4.61 12.74
N GLY A 234 4.01 -4.83 13.67
CA GLY A 234 3.85 -4.00 14.87
C GLY A 234 3.21 -2.63 14.66
N SER A 235 2.86 -2.26 13.42
CA SER A 235 2.34 -0.91 13.12
C SER A 235 1.11 -0.90 12.19
N ARG A 236 0.92 -1.88 11.33
CA ARG A 236 -0.15 -1.87 10.32
C ARG A 236 -1.34 -2.72 10.71
N LEU A 237 -2.52 -2.16 10.51
CA LEU A 237 -3.81 -2.80 10.69
C LEU A 237 -4.56 -2.77 9.35
N TYR A 238 -5.27 -3.82 9.04
CA TYR A 238 -6.09 -3.91 7.84
C TYR A 238 -7.53 -4.18 8.25
N CYS A 239 -8.36 -3.16 8.13
CA CYS A 239 -9.77 -3.30 8.42
C CYS A 239 -10.53 -4.02 7.32
N SER A 240 -11.61 -4.65 7.68
CA SER A 240 -12.54 -5.36 6.81
C SER A 240 -13.99 -4.97 7.13
N MET A 241 -14.92 -5.41 6.32
CA MET A 241 -16.36 -5.23 6.61
C MET A 241 -16.85 -6.06 7.80
N ALA A 242 -16.04 -6.99 8.31
CA ALA A 242 -16.35 -7.79 9.49
C ALA A 242 -15.97 -7.06 10.81
N ASP A 243 -15.21 -5.97 10.72
CA ASP A 243 -14.83 -5.17 11.88
C ASP A 243 -16.00 -4.23 12.24
N THR A 244 -16.97 -4.80 12.93
CA THR A 244 -18.15 -4.08 13.44
C THR A 244 -17.76 -3.09 14.53
N ASP A 245 -18.69 -2.22 14.90
CA ASP A 245 -18.46 -1.24 15.96
C ASP A 245 -18.03 -1.89 17.28
N ASP A 246 -18.66 -3.00 17.66
CA ASP A 246 -18.31 -3.75 18.89
C ASP A 246 -16.88 -4.33 18.81
N VAL A 247 -16.48 -4.84 17.65
CA VAL A 247 -15.11 -5.36 17.43
C VAL A 247 -14.08 -4.23 17.54
N ILE A 248 -14.39 -3.06 17.00
CA ILE A 248 -13.50 -1.89 17.07
C ILE A 248 -13.43 -1.37 18.52
N ASP A 249 -14.54 -1.33 19.25
CA ASP A 249 -14.55 -0.89 20.64
C ASP A 249 -13.74 -1.86 21.54
N ASP A 250 -13.88 -3.17 21.35
CA ASP A 250 -13.05 -4.15 22.03
C ASP A 250 -11.55 -3.98 21.70
N ALA A 251 -11.23 -3.76 20.40
CA ALA A 251 -9.86 -3.50 19.99
C ALA A 251 -9.29 -2.23 20.64
N LEU A 252 -10.05 -1.14 20.68
CA LEU A 252 -9.61 0.10 21.33
C LEU A 252 -9.39 -0.08 22.83
N ASN A 253 -10.24 -0.85 23.53
CA ASN A 253 -10.04 -1.19 24.94
C ASN A 253 -8.73 -1.97 25.16
N ARG A 254 -8.40 -2.89 24.27
CA ARG A 254 -7.16 -3.67 24.31
C ARG A 254 -5.93 -2.79 24.01
N PHE A 255 -6.02 -1.90 23.04
CA PHE A 255 -4.96 -0.89 22.80
C PHE A 255 -4.76 0.00 24.02
N GLU A 256 -5.85 0.41 24.67
CA GLU A 256 -5.78 1.20 25.89
C GLU A 256 -5.03 0.48 27.01
N ASN A 257 -5.21 -0.84 27.16
CA ASN A 257 -4.46 -1.62 28.14
C ASN A 257 -2.95 -1.57 27.90
N VAL A 258 -2.51 -1.59 26.63
CA VAL A 258 -1.09 -1.40 26.29
C VAL A 258 -0.66 0.04 26.58
N PHE A 259 -1.41 1.03 26.13
CA PHE A 259 -1.05 2.46 26.21
C PHE A 259 -0.91 2.96 27.64
N LYS A 260 -1.71 2.44 28.60
CA LYS A 260 -1.58 2.73 30.03
C LYS A 260 -0.21 2.38 30.60
N ASN A 261 0.47 1.40 30.01
CA ASN A 261 1.72 0.84 30.51
C ASN A 261 2.94 1.36 29.76
N VAL A 262 2.76 2.22 28.75
CA VAL A 262 3.86 2.84 28.01
C VAL A 262 4.58 3.83 28.93
N LYS A 263 5.85 3.58 29.19
CA LYS A 263 6.71 4.51 29.93
C LYS A 263 7.05 5.70 29.03
N LYS A 264 6.76 6.89 29.53
CA LYS A 264 7.09 8.15 28.85
C LYS A 264 8.59 8.44 28.91
#